data_2e36e245e0467566f8a4847705bc4531
#
_entry.id   2e36e245e0467566f8a4847705bc4531
#
_cell.length_a   1.000
_cell.length_b   1.000
_cell.length_c   1.000
_cell.angle_alpha   90.00
_cell.angle_beta   90.00
_cell.angle_gamma   90.00
#
_symmetry.space_group_name_H-M   'P 1'
#
loop_
_entity.id
_entity.type
_entity.pdbx_description
1 polymer ?
#
loop_
_entity_poly.entity_id
_entity_poly.type
_entity_poly.pdbx_seq_one_letter_code
_entity_poly.pdbx_strand_id
1 'polypeptide(L)'
;MSLNQLAYEQNLSVVKDLTPQSLWQWFARICATPHPSYHEEALATDIVAWASARGMTAYRDGVGNVIIQKNASQAYEHNPTIALQRHLDMVPQANADTVHDFTTDPIRLRIHPEDGEWLMATGTTLGADNGIGMASCLAVLDSDDIAHPPLEVLLTMTEETGMVG
;
A
#
# COMPACT_ATOMS: atom_id res chain seq x y z
N MET A 1 6.18 -5.38 13.29
CA MET A 1 4.81 -5.62 13.84
C MET A 1 3.93 -6.09 12.71
N SER A 2 3.01 -6.99 12.96
CA SER A 2 2.03 -7.42 11.95
C SER A 2 0.94 -6.36 11.76
N LEU A 3 0.17 -6.48 10.68
CA LEU A 3 -1.05 -5.71 10.42
C LEU A 3 -1.88 -5.52 11.70
N ASN A 4 -2.24 -4.27 12.01
CA ASN A 4 -3.19 -4.00 13.08
C ASN A 4 -4.61 -4.36 12.59
N GLN A 5 -5.06 -5.56 12.92
CA GLN A 5 -6.33 -6.12 12.44
C GLN A 5 -7.53 -5.24 12.80
N LEU A 6 -7.58 -4.72 14.02
CA LEU A 6 -8.68 -3.84 14.45
C LEU A 6 -8.70 -2.53 13.64
N ALA A 7 -7.52 -1.92 13.44
CA ALA A 7 -7.42 -0.70 12.64
C ALA A 7 -7.79 -0.96 11.17
N TYR A 8 -7.38 -2.10 10.62
CA TYR A 8 -7.78 -2.51 9.27
C TYR A 8 -9.30 -2.61 9.14
N GLU A 9 -9.97 -3.29 10.05
CA GLU A 9 -11.43 -3.44 10.04
C GLU A 9 -12.16 -2.07 10.17
N GLN A 10 -11.63 -1.19 11.02
CA GLN A 10 -12.15 0.18 11.16
C GLN A 10 -11.97 0.98 9.86
N ASN A 11 -10.78 0.98 9.28
CA ASN A 11 -10.50 1.66 8.01
C ASN A 11 -11.34 1.09 6.87
N LEU A 12 -11.49 -0.25 6.82
CA LEU A 12 -12.30 -0.93 5.83
C LEU A 12 -13.77 -0.49 5.89
N SER A 13 -14.31 -0.28 7.10
CA SER A 13 -15.69 0.19 7.29
C SER A 13 -15.90 1.60 6.71
N VAL A 14 -14.87 2.45 6.70
CA VAL A 14 -14.92 3.81 6.13
C VAL A 14 -14.97 3.78 4.61
N VAL A 15 -14.24 2.87 3.98
CA VAL A 15 -14.07 2.80 2.51
C VAL A 15 -14.95 1.76 1.83
N LYS A 16 -15.85 1.09 2.57
CA LYS A 16 -16.65 -0.05 2.10
C LYS A 16 -17.52 0.22 0.87
N ASP A 17 -17.95 1.47 0.69
CA ASP A 17 -18.85 1.88 -0.40
C ASP A 17 -18.07 2.55 -1.56
N LEU A 18 -16.75 2.67 -1.46
CA LEU A 18 -15.91 3.25 -2.50
C LEU A 18 -15.55 2.22 -3.58
N THR A 19 -15.42 2.67 -4.82
CA THR A 19 -15.05 1.82 -5.98
C THR A 19 -13.81 2.33 -6.69
N PRO A 20 -12.93 1.44 -7.22
CA PRO A 20 -13.02 -0.03 -7.14
C PRO A 20 -12.67 -0.57 -5.75
N GLN A 21 -13.43 -1.53 -5.27
CA GLN A 21 -13.33 -2.06 -3.89
C GLN A 21 -11.93 -2.59 -3.55
N SER A 22 -11.31 -3.34 -4.47
CA SER A 22 -9.98 -3.94 -4.25
C SER A 22 -8.91 -2.88 -3.94
N LEU A 23 -8.94 -1.74 -4.62
CA LEU A 23 -8.03 -0.61 -4.36
C LEU A 23 -8.20 -0.09 -2.94
N TRP A 24 -9.43 0.18 -2.53
CA TRP A 24 -9.71 0.75 -1.22
C TRP A 24 -9.47 -0.22 -0.07
N GLN A 25 -9.67 -1.52 -0.29
CA GLN A 25 -9.29 -2.56 0.66
C GLN A 25 -7.77 -2.57 0.90
N TRP A 26 -6.99 -2.47 -0.17
CA TRP A 26 -5.53 -2.36 -0.07
C TRP A 26 -5.10 -1.07 0.61
N PHE A 27 -5.71 0.06 0.28
CA PHE A 27 -5.40 1.33 0.93
C PHE A 27 -5.72 1.29 2.43
N ALA A 28 -6.87 0.71 2.82
CA ALA A 28 -7.21 0.50 4.23
C ALA A 28 -6.19 -0.37 4.97
N ARG A 29 -5.65 -1.42 4.30
CA ARG A 29 -4.61 -2.29 4.86
C ARG A 29 -3.27 -1.57 5.01
N ILE A 30 -2.86 -0.80 4.01
CA ILE A 30 -1.65 0.02 4.05
C ILE A 30 -1.73 1.00 5.23
N CYS A 31 -2.80 1.76 5.35
CA CYS A 31 -3.02 2.70 6.45
C CYS A 31 -3.07 2.04 7.83
N ALA A 32 -3.46 0.77 7.92
CA ALA A 32 -3.48 0.01 9.18
C ALA A 32 -2.09 -0.50 9.60
N THR A 33 -1.07 -0.35 8.76
CA THR A 33 0.31 -0.79 9.04
C THR A 33 1.21 0.44 9.09
N PRO A 34 1.83 0.78 10.21
CA PRO A 34 2.79 1.89 10.30
C PRO A 34 3.94 1.73 9.31
N HIS A 35 4.22 2.79 8.54
CA HIS A 35 5.23 2.77 7.47
C HIS A 35 5.85 4.15 7.18
N PRO A 36 6.23 4.96 8.21
CA PRO A 36 6.96 6.18 7.93
C PRO A 36 8.35 5.85 7.37
N SER A 37 8.98 6.82 6.69
CA SER A 37 10.35 6.66 6.16
C SER A 37 11.29 6.04 7.19
N TYR A 38 12.12 5.10 6.77
CA TYR A 38 13.01 4.24 7.59
C TYR A 38 12.32 3.21 8.49
N HIS A 39 10.99 3.08 8.47
CA HIS A 39 10.23 2.13 9.31
C HIS A 39 9.22 1.30 8.50
N GLU A 40 9.49 1.05 7.22
CA GLU A 40 8.60 0.33 6.28
C GLU A 40 8.64 -1.19 6.43
N GLU A 41 9.51 -1.71 7.31
CA GLU A 41 9.79 -3.15 7.47
C GLU A 41 8.52 -4.00 7.63
N ALA A 42 7.58 -3.53 8.45
CA ALA A 42 6.35 -4.27 8.73
C ALA A 42 5.47 -4.39 7.49
N LEU A 43 5.30 -3.27 6.75
CA LEU A 43 4.52 -3.24 5.52
C LEU A 43 5.18 -4.05 4.41
N ALA A 44 6.50 -3.91 4.22
CA ALA A 44 7.26 -4.67 3.23
C ALA A 44 7.14 -6.18 3.48
N THR A 45 7.28 -6.61 4.73
CA THR A 45 7.16 -8.03 5.13
C THR A 45 5.76 -8.57 4.88
N ASP A 46 4.72 -7.81 5.22
CA ASP A 46 3.31 -8.18 5.00
C ASP A 46 3.01 -8.35 3.51
N ILE A 47 3.46 -7.42 2.67
CA ILE A 47 3.26 -7.47 1.21
C ILE A 47 3.99 -8.68 0.60
N VAL A 48 5.25 -8.93 0.96
CA VAL A 48 6.01 -10.09 0.45
C VAL A 48 5.34 -11.39 0.86
N ALA A 49 4.91 -11.52 2.11
CA ALA A 49 4.22 -12.71 2.59
C ALA A 49 2.89 -12.95 1.85
N TRP A 50 2.12 -11.89 1.63
CA TRP A 50 0.88 -11.96 0.87
C TRP A 50 1.12 -12.40 -0.59
N ALA A 51 2.07 -11.77 -1.29
CA ALA A 51 2.35 -12.08 -2.68
C ALA A 51 2.86 -13.53 -2.85
N SER A 52 3.73 -13.99 -1.95
CA SER A 52 4.23 -15.36 -1.93
C SER A 52 3.11 -16.38 -1.68
N ALA A 53 2.17 -16.09 -0.78
CA ALA A 53 1.01 -16.93 -0.51
C ALA A 53 0.05 -17.05 -1.72
N ARG A 54 0.10 -16.08 -2.63
CA ARG A 54 -0.63 -16.07 -3.91
C ARG A 54 0.12 -16.73 -5.05
N GLY A 55 1.30 -17.31 -4.80
CA GLY A 55 2.14 -17.99 -5.80
C GLY A 55 2.93 -17.05 -6.70
N MET A 56 3.00 -15.76 -6.38
CA MET A 56 3.87 -14.79 -7.06
C MET A 56 5.31 -14.90 -6.56
N THR A 57 6.29 -14.59 -7.41
CA THR A 57 7.66 -14.39 -6.96
C THR A 57 7.73 -13.04 -6.23
N ALA A 58 8.10 -13.06 -4.96
CA ALA A 58 8.23 -11.83 -4.17
C ALA A 58 9.44 -11.91 -3.23
N TYR A 59 10.22 -10.85 -3.19
CA TYR A 59 11.42 -10.77 -2.36
C TYR A 59 11.79 -9.31 -2.06
N ARG A 60 12.74 -9.14 -1.16
CA ARG A 60 13.36 -7.85 -0.87
C ARG A 60 14.81 -7.86 -1.34
N ASP A 61 15.25 -6.74 -1.90
CA ASP A 61 16.66 -6.54 -2.25
C ASP A 61 17.54 -6.17 -1.05
N GLY A 62 18.80 -5.89 -1.28
CA GLY A 62 19.77 -5.56 -0.23
C GLY A 62 19.53 -4.22 0.46
N VAL A 63 18.75 -3.31 -0.14
CA VAL A 63 18.35 -2.02 0.44
C VAL A 63 17.04 -2.16 1.21
N GLY A 64 16.20 -3.11 0.82
CA GLY A 64 14.91 -3.38 1.43
C GLY A 64 13.71 -3.14 0.51
N ASN A 65 13.97 -2.71 -0.74
CA ASN A 65 12.92 -2.57 -1.75
C ASN A 65 12.19 -3.89 -1.94
N VAL A 66 10.88 -3.83 -2.18
CA VAL A 66 10.07 -5.01 -2.47
C VAL A 66 9.92 -5.16 -3.98
N ILE A 67 10.24 -6.34 -4.49
CA ILE A 67 10.04 -6.73 -5.89
C ILE A 67 9.01 -7.85 -5.93
N ILE A 68 7.98 -7.70 -6.77
CA ILE A 68 6.93 -8.70 -6.97
C ILE A 68 6.78 -8.95 -8.47
N GLN A 69 6.80 -10.23 -8.87
CA GLN A 69 6.62 -10.64 -10.26
C GLN A 69 5.37 -11.50 -10.38
N LYS A 70 4.47 -11.11 -11.30
CA LYS A 70 3.26 -11.84 -11.66
C LYS A 70 3.35 -12.28 -13.12
N ASN A 71 3.12 -13.57 -13.37
CA ASN A 71 3.04 -14.11 -14.74
C ASN A 71 1.89 -13.45 -15.51
N ALA A 72 2.05 -13.33 -16.84
CA ALA A 72 1.01 -12.81 -17.70
C ALA A 72 -0.30 -13.61 -17.59
N SER A 73 -1.42 -12.94 -17.83
CA SER A 73 -2.68 -13.61 -18.11
C SER A 73 -2.62 -14.29 -19.48
N GLN A 74 -3.49 -15.29 -19.67
CA GLN A 74 -3.57 -16.05 -20.92
C GLN A 74 -3.68 -15.12 -22.13
N ALA A 75 -2.97 -15.46 -23.22
CA ALA A 75 -2.83 -14.70 -24.47
C ALA A 75 -1.94 -13.46 -24.41
N TYR A 76 -1.33 -13.13 -23.24
CA TYR A 76 -0.40 -12.01 -23.10
C TYR A 76 1.03 -12.42 -22.73
N GLU A 77 1.33 -13.71 -22.75
CA GLU A 77 2.59 -14.30 -22.28
C GLU A 77 3.81 -13.84 -23.12
N HIS A 78 3.58 -13.46 -24.36
CA HIS A 78 4.62 -13.01 -25.29
C HIS A 78 4.82 -11.48 -25.31
N ASN A 79 4.02 -10.75 -24.53
CA ASN A 79 4.14 -9.30 -24.46
C ASN A 79 5.33 -8.92 -23.56
N PRO A 80 5.93 -7.74 -23.79
CA PRO A 80 6.97 -7.22 -22.89
C PRO A 80 6.46 -7.07 -21.46
N THR A 81 7.33 -7.33 -20.49
CA THR A 81 7.03 -7.07 -19.08
C THR A 81 6.77 -5.58 -18.84
N ILE A 82 5.73 -5.28 -18.07
CA ILE A 82 5.47 -3.92 -17.60
C ILE A 82 5.95 -3.81 -16.15
N ALA A 83 6.83 -2.83 -15.90
CA ALA A 83 7.25 -2.47 -14.56
C ALA A 83 6.35 -1.34 -14.01
N LEU A 84 5.87 -1.52 -12.78
CA LEU A 84 5.11 -0.53 -12.02
C LEU A 84 5.92 -0.17 -10.77
N GLN A 85 6.32 1.11 -10.65
CA GLN A 85 7.11 1.56 -9.51
C GLN A 85 6.30 2.49 -8.61
N ARG A 86 6.41 2.28 -7.30
CA ARG A 86 5.84 3.11 -6.21
C ARG A 86 6.81 3.07 -5.03
N HIS A 87 6.57 3.89 -3.99
CA HIS A 87 7.35 3.81 -2.74
C HIS A 87 6.49 3.36 -1.57
N LEU A 88 7.15 2.76 -0.58
CA LEU A 88 6.54 2.14 0.60
C LEU A 88 6.22 3.15 1.68
N ASP A 89 7.05 4.18 1.80
CA ASP A 89 7.01 5.11 2.92
C ASP A 89 6.00 6.24 2.74
N MET A 90 5.75 6.93 3.83
CA MET A 90 4.94 8.14 3.89
C MET A 90 5.58 9.20 4.78
N VAL A 91 5.29 10.48 4.52
CA VAL A 91 5.67 11.61 5.37
C VAL A 91 4.92 11.55 6.70
N PRO A 92 5.61 11.45 7.86
CA PRO A 92 4.99 11.35 9.17
C PRO A 92 4.74 12.73 9.81
N GLN A 93 3.59 13.34 9.58
CA GLN A 93 3.21 14.61 10.22
C GLN A 93 1.83 14.52 10.88
N ALA A 94 1.69 15.12 12.05
CA ALA A 94 0.45 15.24 12.80
C ALA A 94 0.10 16.69 13.11
N ASN A 95 -1.18 16.97 13.34
CA ASN A 95 -1.63 18.26 13.85
C ASN A 95 -1.05 18.52 15.24
N ALA A 96 -0.90 19.79 15.61
CA ALA A 96 -0.28 20.19 16.88
C ALA A 96 -1.01 19.68 18.15
N ASP A 97 -2.28 19.37 18.04
CA ASP A 97 -3.15 18.84 19.10
C ASP A 97 -3.32 17.32 19.05
N THR A 98 -2.64 16.64 18.11
CA THR A 98 -2.75 15.19 17.92
C THR A 98 -1.52 14.49 18.48
N VAL A 99 -1.74 13.55 19.41
CA VAL A 99 -0.70 12.63 19.89
C VAL A 99 -0.74 11.38 19.00
N HIS A 100 0.33 11.13 18.26
CA HIS A 100 0.44 10.01 17.33
C HIS A 100 1.89 9.56 17.19
N ASP A 101 2.17 8.29 17.37
CA ASP A 101 3.46 7.67 17.11
C ASP A 101 3.41 6.92 15.78
N PHE A 102 3.96 7.52 14.73
CA PHE A 102 3.96 6.94 13.37
C PHE A 102 4.68 5.60 13.25
N THR A 103 5.50 5.23 14.23
CA THR A 103 6.18 3.92 14.22
C THR A 103 5.32 2.79 14.77
N THR A 104 4.24 3.11 15.48
CA THR A 104 3.38 2.12 16.16
C THR A 104 1.89 2.29 15.87
N ASP A 105 1.43 3.52 15.65
CA ASP A 105 0.02 3.84 15.51
C ASP A 105 -0.41 3.80 14.03
N PRO A 106 -1.57 3.21 13.74
CA PRO A 106 -2.12 3.17 12.39
C PRO A 106 -2.71 4.53 11.98
N ILE A 107 -2.68 4.83 10.69
CA ILE A 107 -3.44 5.95 10.13
C ILE A 107 -4.92 5.62 10.16
N ARG A 108 -5.72 6.51 10.75
CA ARG A 108 -7.18 6.36 10.88
C ARG A 108 -7.90 7.11 9.79
N LEU A 109 -8.55 6.37 8.90
CA LEU A 109 -9.31 6.93 7.79
C LEU A 109 -10.64 7.53 8.26
N ARG A 110 -11.09 8.57 7.56
CA ARG A 110 -12.44 9.15 7.67
C ARG A 110 -12.86 9.78 6.37
N ILE A 111 -14.14 9.83 6.11
CA ILE A 111 -14.71 10.64 5.02
C ILE A 111 -14.92 12.08 5.54
N HIS A 112 -14.71 13.06 4.68
CA HIS A 112 -14.98 14.47 5.02
C HIS A 112 -16.45 14.65 5.39
N PRO A 113 -16.74 15.25 6.56
CA PRO A 113 -18.11 15.22 7.11
C PRO A 113 -19.10 16.11 6.38
N GLU A 114 -18.65 17.15 5.66
CA GLU A 114 -19.52 18.14 5.04
C GLU A 114 -19.91 17.79 3.59
N ASP A 115 -18.97 17.32 2.80
CA ASP A 115 -19.20 17.02 1.38
C ASP A 115 -19.22 15.54 1.03
N GLY A 116 -18.59 14.69 1.86
CA GLY A 116 -18.53 13.25 1.61
C GLY A 116 -17.63 12.82 0.44
N GLU A 117 -16.93 13.75 -0.22
CA GLU A 117 -16.15 13.51 -1.44
C GLU A 117 -14.67 13.22 -1.16
N TRP A 118 -14.19 13.57 0.03
CA TRP A 118 -12.76 13.42 0.39
C TRP A 118 -12.54 12.34 1.42
N LEU A 119 -11.61 11.43 1.11
CA LEU A 119 -11.03 10.55 2.10
C LEU A 119 -9.87 11.27 2.79
N MET A 120 -9.85 11.25 4.11
CA MET A 120 -8.89 11.97 4.95
C MET A 120 -8.36 11.06 6.06
N ALA A 121 -7.23 11.46 6.66
CA ALA A 121 -6.78 10.92 7.94
C ALA A 121 -7.31 11.74 9.11
N THR A 122 -7.36 11.14 10.29
CA THR A 122 -7.76 11.81 11.53
C THR A 122 -6.53 12.35 12.24
N GLY A 123 -6.28 13.65 12.11
CA GLY A 123 -5.22 14.35 12.82
C GLY A 123 -3.81 14.16 12.29
N THR A 124 -3.61 13.38 11.22
CA THR A 124 -2.30 13.08 10.64
C THR A 124 -2.29 13.29 9.13
N THR A 125 -1.10 13.22 8.52
CA THR A 125 -0.95 12.97 7.09
C THR A 125 -1.65 11.67 6.71
N LEU A 126 -2.20 11.61 5.48
CA LEU A 126 -2.95 10.45 4.97
C LEU A 126 -2.02 9.37 4.39
N GLY A 127 -0.87 9.77 3.84
CA GLY A 127 0.00 8.87 3.10
C GLY A 127 -0.58 8.44 1.74
N ALA A 128 -1.41 9.27 1.10
CA ALA A 128 -1.93 8.98 -0.24
C ALA A 128 -0.82 8.95 -1.27
N ASP A 129 0.21 9.75 -1.09
CA ASP A 129 1.52 9.67 -1.73
C ASP A 129 2.44 8.78 -0.87
N ASN A 130 2.83 7.59 -1.31
CA ASN A 130 2.36 6.92 -2.52
C ASN A 130 1.41 5.74 -2.22
N GLY A 131 0.67 5.80 -1.10
CA GLY A 131 -0.23 4.72 -0.65
C GLY A 131 -1.33 4.36 -1.67
N ILE A 132 -1.89 5.34 -2.39
CA ILE A 132 -2.89 5.07 -3.44
C ILE A 132 -2.25 4.40 -4.65
N GLY A 133 -1.06 4.84 -5.06
CA GLY A 133 -0.32 4.20 -6.14
C GLY A 133 0.07 2.76 -5.79
N MET A 134 0.53 2.53 -4.56
CA MET A 134 0.84 1.20 -4.04
C MET A 134 -0.41 0.31 -3.99
N ALA A 135 -1.52 0.82 -3.44
CA ALA A 135 -2.81 0.12 -3.41
C ALA A 135 -3.30 -0.26 -4.81
N SER A 136 -3.10 0.62 -5.82
CA SER A 136 -3.45 0.35 -7.21
C SER A 136 -2.65 -0.82 -7.78
N CYS A 137 -1.33 -0.83 -7.56
CA CYS A 137 -0.45 -1.92 -8.00
C CYS A 137 -0.85 -3.25 -7.33
N LEU A 138 -1.07 -3.24 -6.01
CA LEU A 138 -1.45 -4.43 -5.27
C LEU A 138 -2.84 -4.95 -5.68
N ALA A 139 -3.80 -4.05 -5.96
CA ALA A 139 -5.12 -4.44 -6.47
C ALA A 139 -5.04 -5.11 -7.86
N VAL A 140 -4.16 -4.64 -8.74
CA VAL A 140 -3.92 -5.27 -10.05
C VAL A 140 -3.25 -6.65 -9.87
N LEU A 141 -2.28 -6.75 -8.97
CA LEU A 141 -1.65 -8.03 -8.65
C LEU A 141 -2.64 -9.04 -8.04
N ASP A 142 -3.58 -8.56 -7.22
CA ASP A 142 -4.60 -9.37 -6.53
C ASP A 142 -5.74 -9.84 -7.45
N SER A 143 -5.94 -9.16 -8.58
CA SER A 143 -7.02 -9.46 -9.51
C SER A 143 -6.72 -10.67 -10.39
N ASP A 144 -7.75 -11.52 -10.57
CA ASP A 144 -7.75 -12.61 -11.55
C ASP A 144 -8.48 -12.22 -12.86
N ASP A 145 -9.17 -11.05 -12.86
CA ASP A 145 -10.03 -10.63 -13.97
C ASP A 145 -9.37 -9.58 -14.89
N ILE A 146 -8.30 -8.93 -14.44
CA ILE A 146 -7.59 -7.93 -15.24
C ILE A 146 -6.60 -8.64 -16.17
N ALA A 147 -6.82 -8.52 -17.49
CA ALA A 147 -5.87 -9.01 -18.49
C ALA A 147 -4.59 -8.17 -18.48
N HIS A 148 -3.42 -8.80 -18.39
CA HIS A 148 -2.13 -8.11 -18.29
C HIS A 148 -0.97 -8.93 -18.90
N PRO A 149 0.09 -8.28 -19.41
CA PRO A 149 1.36 -8.92 -19.73
C PRO A 149 2.09 -9.37 -18.44
N PRO A 150 3.29 -9.95 -18.50
CA PRO A 150 4.08 -10.15 -17.29
C PRO A 150 4.24 -8.83 -16.55
N LEU A 151 4.01 -8.83 -15.24
CA LEU A 151 4.13 -7.64 -14.39
C LEU A 151 5.32 -7.78 -13.44
N GLU A 152 6.02 -6.67 -13.24
CA GLU A 152 6.99 -6.49 -12.17
C GLU A 152 6.60 -5.24 -11.38
N VAL A 153 6.35 -5.38 -10.08
CA VAL A 153 6.08 -4.26 -9.19
C VAL A 153 7.30 -4.03 -8.32
N LEU A 154 7.81 -2.80 -8.33
CA LEU A 154 8.88 -2.32 -7.48
C LEU A 154 8.30 -1.33 -6.47
N LEU A 155 8.44 -1.64 -5.18
CA LEU A 155 8.08 -0.74 -4.09
C LEU A 155 9.36 -0.33 -3.38
N THR A 156 9.76 0.93 -3.54
CA THR A 156 11.02 1.45 -3.03
C THR A 156 10.92 1.91 -1.58
N MET A 157 12.04 1.86 -0.87
CA MET A 157 12.19 2.30 0.52
C MET A 157 12.53 3.78 0.57
N THR A 158 11.96 4.48 1.57
CA THR A 158 12.47 5.79 2.04
C THR A 158 12.64 6.82 0.92
N GLU A 159 11.61 6.96 0.08
CA GLU A 159 11.61 7.92 -1.02
C GLU A 159 11.54 9.36 -0.49
N GLU A 160 10.64 9.63 0.47
CA GLU A 160 10.27 10.95 0.99
C GLU A 160 11.42 11.66 1.75
N THR A 161 12.47 10.94 2.10
CA THR A 161 13.62 11.47 2.84
C THR A 161 14.94 11.32 2.10
N GLY A 162 14.92 11.12 0.79
CA GLY A 162 16.15 11.15 0.00
C GLY A 162 16.29 10.06 -1.05
N MET A 163 15.21 9.38 -1.42
CA MET A 163 15.23 8.35 -2.48
C MET A 163 16.33 7.32 -2.24
N VAL A 164 16.27 6.65 -1.08
CA VAL A 164 17.30 5.67 -0.65
C VAL A 164 17.15 4.35 -1.38
N GLY A 165 15.92 3.98 -1.73
CA GLY A 165 15.58 2.75 -2.41
C GLY A 165 15.87 2.67 -3.90
#